data_52a22d052a6d9b8a1041db1cca13717c
#
_entry.id   52a22d052a6d9b8a1041db1cca13717c
#
_cell.length_a   1.000
_cell.length_b   1.000
_cell.length_c   1.000
_cell.angle_alpha   90.00
_cell.angle_beta   90.00
_cell.angle_gamma   90.00
#
_symmetry.space_group_name_H-M   'P 1'
#
loop_
_entity.id
_entity.type
_entity.pdbx_description
1 polymer ?
#
loop_
_entity_poly.entity_id
_entity_poly.type
_entity_poly.pdbx_seq_one_letter_code
_entity_poly.pdbx_strand_id
1 'polypeptide(L)'
;MYDPKSRCADDFINHEEILETLDYAWENRHNRQLIDQILEKAKLRKGLSHREAAVLLDCDLEDKNQEIYQLAEQIKKDFYGNRIVLFAPLYLSNYCVNGCVYCPYHAKNKHIPRKKLTQEEIRQEVIALQDMGHKRLALETGEDPVNNPIEYVLESIKTIYSIKHKNGAIRRVNVNIAATTVENYRKLKEAGIGTYILFQE
;
A
#
# COMPACT_ATOMS: atom_id res chain seq x y z
N MET A 1 -5.90 -25.11 -11.40
CA MET A 1 -6.85 -24.14 -12.04
C MET A 1 -6.84 -22.90 -11.16
N TYR A 2 -6.58 -21.72 -11.71
CA TYR A 2 -6.51 -20.46 -10.93
C TYR A 2 -7.84 -20.18 -10.22
N ASP A 3 -7.83 -20.13 -8.90
CA ASP A 3 -8.98 -19.75 -8.05
C ASP A 3 -8.62 -18.64 -7.05
N PRO A 4 -8.89 -17.37 -7.37
CA PRO A 4 -8.57 -16.25 -6.52
C PRO A 4 -9.37 -16.20 -5.21
N LYS A 5 -10.33 -17.10 -5.01
CA LYS A 5 -11.14 -17.23 -3.79
C LYS A 5 -10.66 -18.36 -2.88
N SER A 6 -9.75 -19.21 -3.34
CA SER A 6 -9.17 -20.26 -2.53
C SER A 6 -8.40 -19.70 -1.34
N ARG A 7 -8.26 -20.51 -0.31
CA ARG A 7 -7.39 -20.26 0.84
C ARG A 7 -6.03 -20.94 0.70
N CYS A 8 -5.84 -21.72 -0.35
CA CYS A 8 -4.59 -22.37 -0.67
C CYS A 8 -3.82 -21.50 -1.66
N ALA A 9 -2.59 -21.14 -1.35
CA ALA A 9 -1.78 -20.28 -2.23
C ALA A 9 -1.55 -20.92 -3.60
N ASP A 10 -1.36 -22.23 -3.66
CA ASP A 10 -1.10 -22.98 -4.89
C ASP A 10 -2.26 -22.93 -5.91
N ASP A 11 -3.47 -22.58 -5.44
CA ASP A 11 -4.65 -22.42 -6.31
C ASP A 11 -4.68 -21.08 -7.04
N PHE A 12 -3.94 -20.07 -6.56
CA PHE A 12 -3.92 -18.73 -7.15
C PHE A 12 -2.52 -18.15 -7.37
N ILE A 13 -1.47 -18.80 -6.90
CA ILE A 13 -0.08 -18.48 -7.19
C ILE A 13 0.49 -19.62 -8.03
N ASN A 14 0.71 -19.36 -9.32
CA ASN A 14 1.37 -20.31 -10.20
C ASN A 14 2.87 -19.98 -10.29
N HIS A 15 3.68 -20.68 -9.53
CA HIS A 15 5.12 -20.46 -9.46
C HIS A 15 5.81 -20.71 -10.80
N GLU A 16 5.39 -21.74 -11.53
CA GLU A 16 5.95 -22.07 -12.84
C GLU A 16 5.67 -20.96 -13.85
N GLU A 17 4.44 -20.44 -13.91
CA GLU A 17 4.08 -19.31 -14.76
C GLU A 17 4.90 -18.04 -14.44
N ILE A 18 5.19 -17.82 -13.15
CA ILE A 18 6.04 -16.69 -12.72
C ILE A 18 7.45 -16.86 -13.29
N LEU A 19 8.07 -18.04 -13.14
CA LEU A 19 9.40 -18.30 -13.68
C LEU A 19 9.45 -18.18 -15.20
N GLU A 20 8.51 -18.80 -15.89
CA GLU A 20 8.38 -18.67 -17.36
C GLU A 20 8.19 -17.22 -17.81
N THR A 21 7.49 -16.43 -17.03
CA THR A 21 7.28 -15.00 -17.33
C THR A 21 8.57 -14.20 -17.17
N LEU A 22 9.37 -14.50 -16.15
CA LEU A 22 10.67 -13.87 -15.93
C LEU A 22 11.65 -14.26 -17.05
N ASP A 23 11.73 -15.53 -17.40
CA ASP A 23 12.58 -16.02 -18.51
C ASP A 23 12.17 -15.37 -19.84
N TYR A 24 10.86 -15.34 -20.12
CA TYR A 24 10.34 -14.66 -21.31
C TYR A 24 10.70 -13.18 -21.35
N ALA A 25 10.63 -12.48 -20.23
CA ALA A 25 10.98 -11.07 -20.14
C ALA A 25 12.47 -10.87 -20.42
N TRP A 26 13.32 -11.69 -19.79
CA TRP A 26 14.76 -11.66 -20.01
C TRP A 26 15.16 -11.90 -21.49
N GLU A 27 14.57 -12.89 -22.14
CA GLU A 27 14.82 -13.18 -23.57
C GLU A 27 14.37 -12.02 -24.49
N ASN A 28 13.33 -11.27 -24.10
CA ASN A 28 12.73 -10.23 -24.89
C ASN A 28 13.12 -8.79 -24.47
N ARG A 29 14.02 -8.62 -23.50
CA ARG A 29 14.42 -7.29 -22.98
C ARG A 29 14.98 -6.33 -24.03
N HIS A 30 15.49 -6.86 -25.17
CA HIS A 30 16.00 -6.10 -26.30
C HIS A 30 15.07 -6.16 -27.52
N ASN A 31 13.91 -6.79 -27.44
CA ASN A 31 12.99 -6.96 -28.56
C ASN A 31 12.19 -5.68 -28.81
N ARG A 32 12.77 -4.77 -29.59
CA ARG A 32 12.18 -3.46 -29.89
C ARG A 32 10.77 -3.56 -30.42
N GLN A 33 10.52 -4.47 -31.36
CA GLN A 33 9.21 -4.61 -31.98
C GLN A 33 8.14 -5.00 -30.95
N LEU A 34 8.46 -5.94 -30.05
CA LEU A 34 7.56 -6.34 -28.97
C LEU A 34 7.31 -5.19 -27.98
N ILE A 35 8.39 -4.48 -27.58
CA ILE A 35 8.29 -3.32 -26.69
C ILE A 35 7.38 -2.25 -27.30
N ASP A 36 7.53 -1.95 -28.60
CA ASP A 36 6.67 -0.98 -29.27
C ASP A 36 5.20 -1.40 -29.29
N GLN A 37 4.92 -2.69 -29.55
CA GLN A 37 3.55 -3.22 -29.48
C GLN A 37 2.95 -3.09 -28.08
N ILE A 38 3.74 -3.36 -27.06
CA ILE A 38 3.30 -3.22 -25.65
C ILE A 38 3.04 -1.76 -25.32
N LEU A 39 3.90 -0.83 -25.75
CA LEU A 39 3.70 0.60 -25.53
C LEU A 39 2.44 1.11 -26.26
N GLU A 40 2.18 0.69 -27.49
CA GLU A 40 0.93 1.03 -28.19
C GLU A 40 -0.30 0.51 -27.43
N LYS A 41 -0.23 -0.71 -26.91
CA LYS A 41 -1.30 -1.25 -26.06
C LYS A 41 -1.45 -0.44 -24.76
N ALA A 42 -0.35 -0.06 -24.12
CA ALA A 42 -0.37 0.73 -22.89
C ALA A 42 -1.04 2.10 -23.10
N LYS A 43 -0.88 2.73 -24.26
CA LYS A 43 -1.58 3.98 -24.62
C LYS A 43 -3.10 3.84 -24.58
N LEU A 44 -3.64 2.65 -24.81
CA LEU A 44 -5.08 2.39 -24.70
C LEU A 44 -5.60 2.37 -23.27
N ARG A 45 -4.70 2.31 -22.25
CA ARG A 45 -5.03 2.34 -20.82
C ARG A 45 -5.96 1.22 -20.34
N LYS A 46 -5.89 0.07 -21.00
CA LYS A 46 -6.71 -1.13 -20.67
C LYS A 46 -5.98 -2.15 -19.80
N GLY A 47 -4.78 -1.81 -19.33
CA GLY A 47 -3.92 -2.71 -18.57
C GLY A 47 -3.01 -3.56 -19.48
N LEU A 48 -1.96 -4.09 -18.87
CA LEU A 48 -1.01 -5.01 -19.50
C LEU A 48 -1.15 -6.38 -18.84
N SER A 49 -0.81 -7.45 -19.56
CA SER A 49 -0.64 -8.77 -18.97
C SER A 49 0.64 -8.82 -18.12
N HIS A 50 0.79 -9.87 -17.30
CA HIS A 50 2.00 -10.09 -16.50
C HIS A 50 3.26 -10.15 -17.39
N ARG A 51 3.21 -10.88 -18.50
CA ARG A 51 4.34 -11.00 -19.45
C ARG A 51 4.67 -9.67 -20.11
N GLU A 52 3.68 -8.90 -20.52
CA GLU A 52 3.90 -7.57 -21.10
C GLU A 52 4.52 -6.60 -20.09
N ALA A 53 4.02 -6.62 -18.86
CA ALA A 53 4.59 -5.80 -17.79
C ALA A 53 6.02 -6.22 -17.47
N ALA A 54 6.29 -7.53 -17.40
CA ALA A 54 7.63 -8.06 -17.14
C ALA A 54 8.63 -7.63 -18.22
N VAL A 55 8.26 -7.68 -19.52
CA VAL A 55 9.13 -7.23 -20.61
C VAL A 55 9.48 -5.74 -20.48
N LEU A 56 8.53 -4.87 -20.10
CA LEU A 56 8.82 -3.45 -19.89
C LEU A 56 9.71 -3.21 -18.66
N LEU A 57 9.54 -4.01 -17.60
CA LEU A 57 10.36 -3.91 -16.38
C LEU A 57 11.80 -4.38 -16.62
N ASP A 58 11.99 -5.37 -17.48
CA ASP A 58 13.29 -5.96 -17.78
C ASP A 58 14.01 -5.28 -18.96
N CYS A 59 13.34 -4.33 -19.63
CA CYS A 59 13.91 -3.58 -20.74
C CYS A 59 15.16 -2.80 -20.31
N ASP A 60 16.30 -3.03 -20.96
CA ASP A 60 17.55 -2.31 -20.73
C ASP A 60 17.99 -1.42 -21.92
N LEU A 61 17.09 -1.17 -22.88
CA LEU A 61 17.31 -0.23 -23.99
C LEU A 61 16.99 1.18 -23.53
N GLU A 62 18.00 2.03 -23.39
CA GLU A 62 17.88 3.38 -22.84
C GLU A 62 16.80 4.23 -23.56
N ASP A 63 16.80 4.21 -24.89
CA ASP A 63 15.80 4.96 -25.67
C ASP A 63 14.37 4.45 -25.43
N LYS A 64 14.18 3.14 -25.27
CA LYS A 64 12.86 2.56 -24.95
C LYS A 64 12.45 2.86 -23.52
N ASN A 65 13.37 2.84 -22.59
CA ASN A 65 13.10 3.26 -21.20
C ASN A 65 12.63 4.72 -21.14
N GLN A 66 13.22 5.61 -21.95
CA GLN A 66 12.75 6.99 -22.05
C GLN A 66 11.32 7.07 -22.60
N GLU A 67 10.96 6.27 -23.60
CA GLU A 67 9.59 6.18 -24.12
C GLU A 67 8.61 5.66 -23.05
N ILE A 68 8.99 4.63 -22.28
CA ILE A 68 8.20 4.08 -21.17
C ILE A 68 7.93 5.18 -20.14
N TYR A 69 8.96 5.91 -19.72
CA TYR A 69 8.83 6.98 -18.71
C TYR A 69 7.95 8.14 -19.22
N GLN A 70 8.13 8.55 -20.48
CA GLN A 70 7.30 9.60 -21.08
C GLN A 70 5.83 9.19 -21.15
N LEU A 71 5.54 7.94 -21.54
CA LEU A 71 4.18 7.43 -21.54
C LEU A 71 3.58 7.35 -20.13
N ALA A 72 4.36 6.89 -19.15
CA ALA A 72 3.93 6.85 -17.75
C ALA A 72 3.63 8.27 -17.22
N GLU A 73 4.47 9.25 -17.53
CA GLU A 73 4.25 10.66 -17.20
C GLU A 73 2.96 11.19 -17.85
N GLN A 74 2.74 10.90 -19.13
CA GLN A 74 1.55 11.32 -19.82
C GLN A 74 0.28 10.70 -19.21
N ILE A 75 0.29 9.40 -18.91
CA ILE A 75 -0.82 8.73 -18.25
C ILE A 75 -1.10 9.38 -16.89
N LYS A 76 -0.05 9.64 -16.08
CA LYS A 76 -0.18 10.33 -14.79
C LYS A 76 -0.81 11.72 -14.95
N LYS A 77 -0.36 12.49 -15.94
CA LYS A 77 -0.89 13.82 -16.21
C LYS A 77 -2.37 13.80 -16.60
N ASP A 78 -2.77 12.86 -17.43
CA ASP A 78 -4.15 12.74 -17.91
C ASP A 78 -5.14 12.40 -16.78
N PHE A 79 -4.73 11.57 -15.82
CA PHE A 79 -5.60 11.18 -14.70
C PHE A 79 -5.51 12.12 -13.50
N TYR A 80 -4.33 12.61 -13.19
CA TYR A 80 -4.07 13.36 -11.95
C TYR A 80 -3.67 14.81 -12.19
N GLY A 81 -3.33 15.19 -13.43
CA GLY A 81 -2.76 16.51 -13.71
C GLY A 81 -1.47 16.72 -12.89
N ASN A 82 -1.32 17.92 -12.35
CA ASN A 82 -0.18 18.28 -11.51
C ASN A 82 -0.40 17.98 -10.02
N ARG A 83 -1.45 17.24 -9.66
CA ARG A 83 -1.77 16.95 -8.27
C ARG A 83 -0.79 15.93 -7.69
N ILE A 84 -0.34 16.22 -6.48
CA ILE A 84 0.42 15.30 -5.63
C ILE A 84 -0.48 14.90 -4.46
N VAL A 85 -0.50 13.62 -4.14
CA VAL A 85 -1.22 13.10 -2.99
C VAL A 85 -0.29 13.15 -1.78
N LEU A 86 -0.64 13.98 -0.80
CA LEU A 86 0.06 14.06 0.47
C LEU A 86 -0.74 13.32 1.55
N PHE A 87 -0.03 12.64 2.42
CA PHE A 87 -0.57 12.02 3.63
C PHE A 87 0.46 12.15 4.76
N ALA A 88 0.01 12.00 6.00
CA ALA A 88 0.88 11.89 7.16
C ALA A 88 0.72 10.51 7.79
N PRO A 89 1.80 9.86 8.24
CA PRO A 89 1.69 8.69 9.11
C PRO A 89 1.17 9.10 10.49
N LEU A 90 0.35 8.24 11.09
CA LEU A 90 -0.06 8.33 12.48
C LEU A 90 0.22 6.99 13.15
N TYR A 91 1.25 6.97 13.97
CA TYR A 91 1.66 5.78 14.73
C TYR A 91 0.79 5.64 15.98
N LEU A 92 -0.17 4.70 15.92
CA LEU A 92 -1.10 4.48 17.03
C LEU A 92 -0.44 3.72 18.19
N SER A 93 0.47 2.79 17.87
CA SER A 93 1.14 1.96 18.88
C SER A 93 2.40 1.30 18.31
N ASN A 94 3.43 1.18 19.15
CA ASN A 94 4.64 0.45 18.85
C ASN A 94 4.78 -0.89 19.62
N TYR A 95 3.68 -1.38 20.21
CA TYR A 95 3.63 -2.73 20.76
C TYR A 95 3.60 -3.73 19.61
N CYS A 96 4.52 -4.72 19.64
CA CYS A 96 4.62 -5.76 18.61
C CYS A 96 5.14 -7.06 19.22
N VAL A 97 4.59 -8.19 18.81
CA VAL A 97 5.00 -9.54 19.24
C VAL A 97 6.02 -10.17 18.30
N ASN A 98 6.23 -9.60 17.11
CA ASN A 98 7.09 -10.15 16.06
C ASN A 98 8.58 -9.87 16.30
N GLY A 99 9.42 -10.55 15.55
CA GLY A 99 10.87 -10.48 15.65
C GLY A 99 11.57 -9.97 14.39
N CYS A 100 10.91 -9.17 13.54
CA CYS A 100 11.47 -8.66 12.28
C CYS A 100 12.80 -7.95 12.52
N VAL A 101 13.86 -8.41 11.86
CA VAL A 101 15.24 -8.02 12.19
C VAL A 101 15.56 -6.54 11.90
N TYR A 102 14.84 -5.92 10.99
CA TYR A 102 15.03 -4.52 10.58
C TYR A 102 14.11 -3.54 11.34
N CYS A 103 13.02 -4.03 11.96
CA CYS A 103 12.00 -3.17 12.54
C CYS A 103 12.33 -2.82 14.00
N PRO A 104 12.36 -1.52 14.38
CA PRO A 104 12.62 -1.13 15.75
C PRO A 104 11.53 -1.56 16.74
N TYR A 105 10.33 -1.90 16.25
CA TYR A 105 9.22 -2.35 17.10
C TYR A 105 9.28 -3.82 17.49
N HIS A 106 10.25 -4.61 16.96
CA HIS A 106 10.34 -6.03 17.26
C HIS A 106 10.36 -6.31 18.79
N ALA A 107 9.76 -7.41 19.20
CA ALA A 107 9.51 -7.73 20.60
C ALA A 107 10.76 -7.75 21.49
N LYS A 108 11.93 -8.12 20.93
CA LYS A 108 13.20 -8.20 21.66
C LYS A 108 13.87 -6.84 21.86
N ASN A 109 13.43 -5.77 21.19
CA ASN A 109 14.01 -4.45 21.39
C ASN A 109 13.57 -3.86 22.72
N LYS A 110 14.51 -3.75 23.66
CA LYS A 110 14.30 -3.16 24.99
C LYS A 110 14.76 -1.71 25.10
N HIS A 111 15.27 -1.14 24.01
CA HIS A 111 15.85 0.21 24.01
C HIS A 111 14.81 1.30 23.71
N ILE A 112 13.62 0.93 23.24
CA ILE A 112 12.54 1.88 22.99
C ILE A 112 11.41 1.73 24.02
N PRO A 113 10.85 2.84 24.52
CA PRO A 113 9.64 2.77 25.33
C PRO A 113 8.46 2.30 24.49
N ARG A 114 7.65 1.41 25.05
CA ARG A 114 6.39 1.00 24.42
C ARG A 114 5.31 1.99 24.74
N LYS A 115 4.60 2.42 23.70
CA LYS A 115 3.48 3.36 23.81
C LYS A 115 2.33 2.93 22.89
N LYS A 116 1.13 3.13 23.41
CA LYS A 116 -0.13 3.06 22.69
C LYS A 116 -0.87 4.36 22.97
N LEU A 117 -1.32 5.04 21.92
CA LEU A 117 -2.03 6.30 22.07
C LEU A 117 -3.44 6.07 22.65
N THR A 118 -3.84 6.91 23.57
CA THR A 118 -5.23 7.02 23.99
C THR A 118 -6.05 7.73 22.91
N GLN A 119 -7.38 7.61 22.97
CA GLN A 119 -8.25 8.31 22.03
C GLN A 119 -8.11 9.83 22.10
N GLU A 120 -7.79 10.36 23.26
CA GLU A 120 -7.52 11.80 23.42
C GLU A 120 -6.18 12.22 22.80
N GLU A 121 -5.12 11.43 22.97
CA GLU A 121 -3.84 11.66 22.31
C GLU A 121 -4.01 11.59 20.78
N ILE A 122 -4.77 10.61 20.26
CA ILE A 122 -5.09 10.53 18.83
C ILE A 122 -5.80 11.81 18.36
N ARG A 123 -6.71 12.35 19.15
CA ARG A 123 -7.41 13.61 18.83
C ARG A 123 -6.45 14.78 18.72
N GLN A 124 -5.52 14.90 19.67
CA GLN A 124 -4.52 15.97 19.67
C GLN A 124 -3.58 15.87 18.47
N GLU A 125 -3.07 14.67 18.17
CA GLU A 125 -2.23 14.42 17.00
C GLU A 125 -2.94 14.77 15.68
N VAL A 126 -4.20 14.35 15.55
CA VAL A 126 -4.99 14.63 14.33
C VAL A 126 -5.24 16.12 14.16
N ILE A 127 -5.49 16.86 15.24
CA ILE A 127 -5.63 18.33 15.19
C ILE A 127 -4.33 18.97 14.72
N ALA A 128 -3.18 18.56 15.28
CA ALA A 128 -1.87 19.07 14.87
C ALA A 128 -1.59 18.77 13.39
N LEU A 129 -1.88 17.54 12.91
CA LEU A 129 -1.72 17.18 11.51
C LEU A 129 -2.66 17.97 10.58
N GLN A 130 -3.88 18.27 11.02
CA GLN A 130 -4.79 19.12 10.26
C GLN A 130 -4.30 20.57 10.19
N ASP A 131 -3.69 21.09 11.24
CA ASP A 131 -3.06 22.44 11.25
C ASP A 131 -1.87 22.50 10.29
N MET A 132 -1.14 21.39 10.11
CA MET A 132 -0.09 21.26 9.08
C MET A 132 -0.66 21.11 7.66
N GLY A 133 -1.99 21.03 7.49
CA GLY A 133 -2.66 20.92 6.19
C GLY A 133 -2.97 19.51 5.72
N HIS A 134 -2.65 18.46 6.48
CA HIS A 134 -2.93 17.09 6.10
C HIS A 134 -4.43 16.78 6.11
N LYS A 135 -4.88 16.08 5.08
CA LYS A 135 -6.27 15.61 4.91
C LYS A 135 -6.36 14.08 4.75
N ARG A 136 -5.23 13.41 4.75
CA ARG A 136 -5.10 11.96 4.61
C ARG A 136 -4.09 11.46 5.61
N LEU A 137 -4.40 10.32 6.23
CA LEU A 137 -3.53 9.65 7.18
C LEU A 137 -3.25 8.23 6.75
N ALA A 138 -2.07 7.72 7.12
CA ALA A 138 -1.74 6.31 7.15
C ALA A 138 -1.58 5.89 8.62
N LEU A 139 -2.44 5.00 9.09
CA LEU A 139 -2.36 4.48 10.45
C LEU A 139 -1.36 3.34 10.52
N GLU A 140 -0.50 3.40 11.50
CA GLU A 140 0.58 2.44 11.71
C GLU A 140 0.45 1.81 13.11
N THR A 141 0.50 0.47 13.20
CA THR A 141 0.67 -0.24 14.47
C THR A 141 1.60 -1.44 14.31
N GLY A 142 2.29 -1.80 15.39
CA GLY A 142 2.86 -3.14 15.48
C GLY A 142 1.75 -4.20 15.65
N GLU A 143 2.08 -5.44 15.35
CA GLU A 143 1.17 -6.58 15.55
C GLU A 143 1.21 -7.02 17.02
N ASP A 144 0.13 -6.79 17.73
CA ASP A 144 -0.04 -7.24 19.11
C ASP A 144 -1.54 -7.43 19.39
N PRO A 145 -2.05 -8.68 19.41
CA PRO A 145 -3.48 -8.93 19.61
C PRO A 145 -4.03 -8.44 20.96
N VAL A 146 -3.17 -8.28 21.95
CA VAL A 146 -3.55 -7.83 23.30
C VAL A 146 -3.56 -6.30 23.38
N ASN A 147 -2.47 -5.67 22.92
CA ASN A 147 -2.35 -4.21 23.02
C ASN A 147 -3.01 -3.48 21.85
N ASN A 148 -3.02 -4.07 20.66
CA ASN A 148 -3.54 -3.47 19.42
C ASN A 148 -4.66 -4.32 18.80
N PRO A 149 -5.72 -4.71 19.56
CA PRO A 149 -6.82 -5.46 18.99
C PRO A 149 -7.51 -4.65 17.89
N ILE A 150 -8.19 -5.34 16.97
CA ILE A 150 -8.87 -4.67 15.84
C ILE A 150 -9.88 -3.62 16.32
N GLU A 151 -10.52 -3.83 17.45
CA GLU A 151 -11.47 -2.90 18.05
C GLU A 151 -10.83 -1.55 18.38
N TYR A 152 -9.57 -1.55 18.84
CA TYR A 152 -8.81 -0.33 19.08
C TYR A 152 -8.55 0.44 17.79
N VAL A 153 -8.17 -0.27 16.72
CA VAL A 153 -7.94 0.34 15.41
C VAL A 153 -9.24 0.94 14.87
N LEU A 154 -10.36 0.22 14.96
CA LEU A 154 -11.67 0.69 14.52
C LEU A 154 -12.15 1.91 15.31
N GLU A 155 -11.96 1.90 16.63
CA GLU A 155 -12.28 3.05 17.48
C GLU A 155 -11.41 4.27 17.11
N SER A 156 -10.13 4.06 16.85
CA SER A 156 -9.22 5.11 16.41
C SER A 156 -9.66 5.73 15.08
N ILE A 157 -10.07 4.91 14.10
CA ILE A 157 -10.61 5.39 12.82
C ILE A 157 -11.87 6.23 13.05
N LYS A 158 -12.79 5.75 13.89
CA LYS A 158 -14.01 6.50 14.25
C LYS A 158 -13.68 7.84 14.90
N THR A 159 -12.74 7.84 15.84
CA THR A 159 -12.26 9.08 16.49
C THR A 159 -11.71 10.05 15.44
N ILE A 160 -10.81 9.60 14.55
CA ILE A 160 -10.19 10.42 13.52
C ILE A 160 -11.24 11.06 12.61
N TYR A 161 -12.20 10.30 12.11
CA TYR A 161 -13.25 10.82 11.24
C TYR A 161 -14.25 11.74 11.95
N SER A 162 -14.38 11.63 13.28
CA SER A 162 -15.26 12.51 14.07
C SER A 162 -14.70 13.92 14.25
N ILE A 163 -13.37 14.11 14.04
CA ILE A 163 -12.71 15.38 14.33
C ILE A 163 -12.95 16.37 13.20
N LYS A 164 -13.64 17.45 13.54
CA LYS A 164 -13.75 18.64 12.71
C LYS A 164 -12.95 19.75 13.38
N HIS A 165 -11.93 20.24 12.71
CA HIS A 165 -11.07 21.28 13.24
C HIS A 165 -10.96 22.42 12.25
N LYS A 166 -11.29 23.67 12.70
CA LYS A 166 -11.43 24.81 11.81
C LYS A 166 -12.36 24.48 10.62
N ASN A 167 -11.92 24.69 9.39
CA ASN A 167 -12.67 24.37 8.17
C ASN A 167 -12.26 23.01 7.57
N GLY A 168 -11.68 22.09 8.36
CA GLY A 168 -11.12 20.84 7.87
C GLY A 168 -11.55 19.62 8.63
N ALA A 169 -11.40 18.49 7.94
CA ALA A 169 -11.53 17.14 8.50
C ALA A 169 -10.60 16.20 7.73
N ILE A 170 -10.21 15.10 8.36
CA ILE A 170 -9.53 14.00 7.65
C ILE A 170 -10.53 13.37 6.68
N ARG A 171 -10.13 13.25 5.41
CA ARG A 171 -10.99 12.74 4.33
C ARG A 171 -10.70 11.29 3.96
N ARG A 172 -9.54 10.79 4.34
CA ARG A 172 -9.10 9.43 4.02
C ARG A 172 -8.13 8.93 5.07
N VAL A 173 -8.40 7.74 5.55
CA VAL A 173 -7.52 6.97 6.43
C VAL A 173 -7.11 5.71 5.67
N ASN A 174 -5.82 5.55 5.44
CA ASN A 174 -5.23 4.28 5.01
C ASN A 174 -4.76 3.53 6.27
N VAL A 175 -4.72 2.21 6.20
CA VAL A 175 -4.34 1.36 7.34
C VAL A 175 -3.18 0.49 6.93
N ASN A 176 -2.11 0.55 7.70
CA ASN A 176 -0.91 -0.26 7.58
C ASN A 176 -0.68 -0.99 8.91
N ILE A 177 -1.30 -2.13 9.04
CA ILE A 177 -1.18 -3.05 10.17
C ILE A 177 -0.89 -4.45 9.63
N ALA A 178 -0.49 -5.38 10.49
CA ALA A 178 -0.24 -6.76 10.08
C ALA A 178 -1.44 -7.42 9.42
N ALA A 179 -1.20 -8.47 8.63
CA ALA A 179 -2.25 -9.30 8.04
C ALA A 179 -3.25 -9.77 9.11
N THR A 180 -4.52 -9.80 8.75
CA THR A 180 -5.58 -10.14 9.71
C THR A 180 -6.64 -11.03 9.05
N THR A 181 -7.75 -11.30 9.74
CA THR A 181 -8.81 -12.17 9.24
C THR A 181 -9.69 -11.45 8.21
N VAL A 182 -10.35 -12.23 7.34
CA VAL A 182 -11.34 -11.71 6.38
C VAL A 182 -12.42 -10.90 7.08
N GLU A 183 -12.84 -11.34 8.28
CA GLU A 183 -13.82 -10.61 9.08
C GLU A 183 -13.32 -9.22 9.50
N ASN A 184 -12.06 -9.13 9.95
CA ASN A 184 -11.46 -7.85 10.29
C ASN A 184 -11.30 -6.93 9.08
N TYR A 185 -10.98 -7.47 7.90
CA TYR A 185 -10.99 -6.68 6.65
C TYR A 185 -12.37 -6.13 6.32
N ARG A 186 -13.45 -6.88 6.57
CA ARG A 186 -14.82 -6.36 6.41
C ARG A 186 -15.10 -5.20 7.37
N LYS A 187 -14.78 -5.37 8.66
CA LYS A 187 -14.94 -4.31 9.67
C LYS A 187 -14.17 -3.04 9.29
N LEU A 188 -12.94 -3.17 8.80
CA LEU A 188 -12.13 -2.04 8.32
C LEU A 188 -12.76 -1.36 7.11
N LYS A 189 -13.27 -2.13 6.15
CA LYS A 189 -14.00 -1.61 4.99
C LYS A 189 -15.26 -0.84 5.42
N GLU A 190 -16.03 -1.37 6.35
CA GLU A 190 -17.23 -0.74 6.91
C GLU A 190 -16.88 0.54 7.69
N ALA A 191 -15.73 0.58 8.37
CA ALA A 191 -15.22 1.78 9.00
C ALA A 191 -14.77 2.87 8.02
N GLY A 192 -14.79 2.59 6.70
CA GLY A 192 -14.52 3.57 5.65
C GLY A 192 -13.05 3.83 5.37
N ILE A 193 -12.18 2.84 5.54
CA ILE A 193 -10.77 3.00 5.16
C ILE A 193 -10.62 3.21 3.65
N GLY A 194 -9.57 3.94 3.29
CA GLY A 194 -9.25 4.19 1.88
C GLY A 194 -8.50 3.06 1.22
N THR A 195 -7.45 2.59 1.87
CA THR A 195 -6.57 1.52 1.39
C THR A 195 -6.05 0.75 2.59
N TYR A 196 -5.99 -0.56 2.47
CA TYR A 196 -5.18 -1.40 3.34
C TYR A 196 -3.81 -1.59 2.70
N ILE A 197 -2.76 -1.34 3.45
CA ILE A 197 -1.38 -1.51 3.02
C ILE A 197 -0.84 -2.76 3.71
N LEU A 198 -0.36 -3.70 2.93
CA LEU A 198 0.24 -4.94 3.42
C LEU A 198 1.59 -5.13 2.75
N PHE A 199 2.64 -5.23 3.56
CA PHE A 199 3.99 -5.50 3.08
C PHE A 199 4.21 -7.00 2.83
N GLN A 200 5.23 -7.30 2.05
CA GLN A 200 5.64 -8.67 1.70
C GLN A 200 6.81 -9.14 2.57
N GLU A 201 6.74 -8.96 3.86
CA GLU A 201 7.80 -9.48 4.74
C GLU A 201 7.77 -10.99 4.88
#